data_5fa1a3962b404e839db0cfd26c4f5cab
#
_entry.id   5fa1a3962b404e839db0cfd26c4f5cab
#
_cell.length_a   1.000
_cell.length_b   1.000
_cell.length_c   1.000
_cell.angle_alpha   90.00
_cell.angle_beta   90.00
_cell.angle_gamma   90.00
#
_symmetry.space_group_name_H-M   'P 1'
#
loop_
_entity.id
_entity.type
_entity.pdbx_description
1 polymer ?
#
loop_
_entity_poly.entity_id
_entity_poly.type
_entity_poly.pdbx_seq_one_letter_code
_entity_poly.pdbx_strand_id
1 'polypeptide(L)' 'MITELLDIRNRKLKELQFYTDQLQELKLKMAYIQQEIDLTSRIIKMIEQESLVDLKQYIKNDSSDT' A
#
# COMPACT_ATOMS: atom_id res chain seq x y z
N MET A 1 38.13 14.20 28.33
CA MET A 1 36.72 14.35 28.72
C MET A 1 35.85 14.83 27.57
N ILE A 2 36.18 15.95 26.96
CA ILE A 2 35.38 16.49 25.83
C ILE A 2 35.45 15.59 24.60
N THR A 3 36.61 14.97 24.34
CA THR A 3 36.81 14.05 23.22
C THR A 3 35.88 12.83 23.33
N GLU A 4 35.70 12.30 24.52
CA GLU A 4 34.83 11.16 24.78
C GLU A 4 33.36 11.52 24.51
N LEU A 5 32.96 12.73 24.93
CA LEU A 5 31.61 13.23 24.69
C LEU A 5 31.35 13.44 23.20
N LEU A 6 32.35 13.95 22.47
CA LEU A 6 32.27 14.12 21.02
C LEU A 6 32.12 12.76 20.32
N ASP A 7 32.86 11.76 20.76
CA ASP A 7 32.77 10.40 20.21
C ASP A 7 31.37 9.79 20.44
N ILE A 8 30.83 9.97 21.63
CA ILE A 8 29.51 9.50 21.98
C ILE A 8 28.47 10.17 21.07
N ARG A 9 28.57 11.49 20.92
CA ARG A 9 27.66 12.25 20.07
C ARG A 9 27.73 11.76 18.62
N ASN A 10 28.96 11.59 18.11
CA ASN A 10 29.16 11.15 16.72
C ASN A 10 28.57 9.75 16.46
N ARG A 11 28.75 8.85 17.42
CA ARG A 11 28.14 7.50 17.32
C ARG A 11 26.62 7.57 17.32
N LYS A 12 26.06 8.42 18.18
CA LYS A 12 24.60 8.61 18.26
C LYS A 12 24.04 9.25 16.99
N LEU A 13 24.77 10.18 16.39
CA LEU A 13 24.38 10.77 15.12
C LEU A 13 24.38 9.75 13.99
N LYS A 14 25.37 8.87 13.94
CA LYS A 14 25.42 7.77 12.97
C LYS A 14 24.28 6.79 13.16
N GLU A 15 23.98 6.46 14.41
CA GLU A 15 22.87 5.59 14.76
C GLU A 15 21.54 6.20 14.32
N LEU A 16 21.35 7.49 14.55
CA LEU A 16 20.15 8.21 14.11
C LEU A 16 20.04 8.21 12.59
N GLN A 17 21.13 8.43 11.88
CA GLN A 17 21.15 8.41 10.42
C GLN A 17 20.76 7.03 9.88
N PHE A 18 21.28 5.98 10.49
CA PHE A 18 20.95 4.61 10.11
C PHE A 18 19.43 4.36 10.21
N TYR A 19 18.83 4.73 11.32
CA TYR A 19 17.38 4.53 11.51
C TYR A 19 16.54 5.45 10.63
N THR A 20 17.03 6.66 10.37
CA THR A 20 16.37 7.58 9.44
C THR A 20 16.32 6.98 8.02
N ASP A 21 17.42 6.38 7.59
CA ASP A 21 17.50 5.72 6.28
C ASP A 21 16.56 4.53 6.22
N GLN A 22 16.52 3.72 7.28
CA GLN A 22 15.61 2.57 7.37
C GLN A 22 14.14 3.00 7.36
N LEU A 23 13.82 4.09 8.05
CA LEU A 23 12.47 4.63 8.05
C LEU A 23 12.06 5.06 6.64
N GLN A 24 12.98 5.67 5.90
CA GLN A 24 12.71 6.10 4.53
C GLN A 24 12.46 4.92 3.60
N GLU A 25 13.25 3.85 3.73
CA GLU A 25 13.02 2.59 3.01
C GLU A 25 11.66 1.98 3.34
N LEU A 26 11.33 1.98 4.62
CA LEU A 26 10.06 1.43 5.08
C LEU A 26 8.88 2.22 4.52
N LYS A 27 8.98 3.55 4.48
CA LYS A 27 7.97 4.41 3.89
C LYS A 27 7.75 4.10 2.40
N LEU A 28 8.84 3.83 1.67
CA LEU A 28 8.77 3.43 0.27
C LEU A 28 8.03 2.10 0.11
N LYS A 29 8.38 1.12 0.92
CA LYS A 29 7.71 -0.19 0.91
C LYS A 29 6.21 -0.04 1.19
N MET A 30 5.86 0.80 2.15
CA MET A 30 4.46 1.07 2.47
C MET A 30 3.73 1.70 1.29
N ALA A 31 4.37 2.62 0.58
CA ALA A 31 3.79 3.25 -0.59
C ALA A 31 3.52 2.23 -1.71
N TYR A 32 4.44 1.30 -1.95
CA TYR A 32 4.23 0.23 -2.93
C TYR A 32 3.08 -0.69 -2.52
N ILE A 33 3.02 -1.07 -1.25
CA ILE A 33 1.94 -1.91 -0.74
C ILE A 33 0.59 -1.20 -0.91
N GLN A 34 0.55 0.10 -0.63
CA GLN A 34 -0.67 0.89 -0.79
C GLN A 34 -1.11 0.93 -2.26
N GLN A 35 -0.17 1.07 -3.18
CA GLN A 35 -0.46 1.01 -4.62
C GLN A 35 -1.04 -0.34 -5.02
N GLU A 36 -0.47 -1.43 -4.51
CA GLU A 36 -0.96 -2.78 -4.78
C GLU A 36 -2.38 -2.98 -4.24
N ILE A 37 -2.65 -2.47 -3.04
CA ILE A 37 -3.99 -2.51 -2.44
C ILE A 37 -4.98 -1.74 -3.32
N ASP A 38 -4.61 -0.54 -3.74
CA ASP A 38 -5.47 0.31 -4.57
C ASP A 38 -5.78 -0.37 -5.92
N LEU A 39 -4.77 -0.94 -6.55
CA LEU A 39 -4.95 -1.64 -7.82
C LEU A 39 -5.84 -2.86 -7.65
N THR A 40 -5.57 -3.67 -6.64
CA THR A 40 -6.36 -4.87 -6.34
C THR A 40 -7.81 -4.50 -6.04
N SER A 41 -8.02 -3.44 -5.28
CA SER A 41 -9.37 -2.94 -4.96
C SER A 41 -10.12 -2.52 -6.21
N ARG A 42 -9.45 -1.87 -7.17
CA ARG A 42 -10.05 -1.48 -8.45
C ARG A 42 -10.43 -2.71 -9.27
N ILE A 43 -9.57 -3.71 -9.30
CA ILE A 43 -9.84 -4.95 -10.03
C ILE A 43 -11.05 -5.67 -9.41
N ILE A 44 -11.11 -5.75 -8.10
CA ILE A 44 -12.25 -6.35 -7.40
C ILE A 44 -13.54 -5.61 -7.75
N LYS A 45 -13.52 -4.28 -7.72
CA LYS A 45 -14.69 -3.47 -8.08
C LYS A 45 -15.14 -3.72 -9.53
N MET A 46 -14.20 -3.83 -10.44
CA MET A 46 -14.50 -4.14 -11.84
C MET A 46 -15.19 -5.50 -11.97
N ILE A 47 -14.64 -6.51 -11.30
CA ILE A 47 -15.21 -7.86 -11.32
C ILE A 47 -16.62 -7.86 -10.72
N GLU A 48 -16.81 -7.20 -9.60
CA GLU A 48 -18.11 -7.09 -8.95
C GLU A 48 -19.13 -6.39 -9.83
N GLN A 49 -18.73 -5.32 -10.50
CA GLN A 49 -19.60 -4.60 -11.42
C GLN A 49 -19.94 -5.43 -12.65
N GLU A 50 -18.99 -6.17 -13.21
CA GLU A 50 -19.24 -7.09 -14.31
C GLU A 50 -20.21 -8.17 -13.92
N SER A 51 -19.98 -8.80 -12.78
CA SER A 51 -20.87 -9.84 -12.26
C SER A 51 -22.29 -9.31 -12.06
N LEU A 52 -22.40 -8.07 -11.58
CA LEU A 52 -23.70 -7.44 -11.37
C LEU A 52 -24.40 -7.17 -12.69
N VAL A 53 -23.68 -6.71 -13.71
CA VAL A 53 -24.23 -6.48 -15.04
C VAL A 53 -24.68 -7.78 -15.67
N ASP A 54 -23.89 -8.83 -15.58
CA ASP A 54 -24.23 -10.16 -16.10
C ASP A 54 -25.49 -10.70 -15.44
N LEU A 55 -25.60 -10.53 -14.13
CA LEU A 55 -26.78 -10.98 -13.38
C LEU A 55 -28.03 -10.20 -13.80
N LYS A 56 -27.89 -8.89 -13.98
CA LYS A 56 -29.00 -8.05 -14.46
C LYS A 56 -29.47 -8.45 -15.86
N GLN A 57 -28.54 -8.76 -16.75
CA GLN A 57 -28.86 -9.22 -18.10
C GLN A 57 -29.57 -10.56 -18.05
N TYR A 58 -29.15 -11.46 -17.20
CA TYR A 58 -29.79 -12.75 -17.02
C TYR A 58 -31.23 -12.60 -16.54
N ILE A 59 -31.46 -11.76 -15.55
CA ILE A 59 -32.82 -11.49 -15.03
C ILE A 59 -33.69 -10.85 -16.10
N LYS A 60 -33.16 -9.92 -16.89
CA LYS A 60 -33.87 -9.24 -17.96
C LYS A 60 -34.29 -10.21 -19.06
N ASN A 61 -33.41 -11.14 -19.41
CA ASN A 61 -33.71 -12.16 -20.41
C ASN A 61 -34.82 -13.10 -19.93
N ASP A 62 -34.81 -13.48 -18.68
CA ASP A 62 -35.82 -14.29 -18.05
C ASP A 62 -37.19 -13.59 -18.08
N SER A 63 -37.20 -12.29 -17.80
CA SER A 63 -38.40 -11.48 -17.83
C SER A 63 -38.98 -11.33 -19.21
N SER A 64 -38.14 -11.32 -20.26
CA SER A 64 -38.60 -11.15 -21.63
C SER A 64 -39.17 -12.43 -22.22
N ASP A 65 -38.86 -13.58 -21.64
CA ASP A 65 -39.40 -14.87 -22.06
C ASP A 65 -40.82 -15.13 -21.55
N THR A 66 -41.25 -14.37 -20.59
CA THR A 66 -42.59 -14.46 -20.02
C THR A 66 -43.52 -13.43 -20.65
#